data_03c27d90838f5f493b346fa124e9bb0b
#
_entry.id   03c27d90838f5f493b346fa124e9bb0b
#
_cell.length_a   1.000
_cell.length_b   1.000
_cell.length_c   1.000
_cell.angle_alpha   90.00
_cell.angle_beta   90.00
_cell.angle_gamma   90.00
#
_symmetry.space_group_name_H-M   'P 1'
#
loop_
_entity.id
_entity.type
_entity.pdbx_description
1 polymer ?
#
loop_
_entity_poly.entity_id
_entity_poly.type
_entity_poly.pdbx_seq_one_letter_code
_entity_poly.pdbx_strand_id
1 'polypeptide(L)'
;MTKFIHKIGGMVAGVAFGALAFTSCSEQIDESNLYTFTGETITDYLRSDSTLSDFAKITEYAGLSDRLSAYGTYTCFAPTNEAVKEYIKELWEDKKSANHNGLYTGDVSEGNTIDRLWKSEKRDSLCKDIVEAHLTGLKKTSNDLLAGSDITMMGGNTHSPKRVGDDITIDGTTKIINKDHEVENGVVHTIDKLFYRSTNYIIDEMENMGNYSIWCDALKQTGLDEVLKEHIRTNGINWFTIDPETKYPFAEYPTTCKVGFTVFAETDEVLKNSKYHITNWKELAAKANEWYKDCASWYSYLEDHPEIKISTGTDYTNQWNTLNMFLRYHILKYSLSMDKLVYSYNELEYADVYEYVRTLLPYTMFKLTGVKENGAVSSIWINRVLNNPTLTSTPGANSKDAYKTANTPVEDGIQVAGGSALSRQASNGWIHPINGILRYEKKVPNNVLNERMRFEFMSLFDESMTNQIRGYSYQELSSRYGRNDRKIGAIRIPEGYFENMVIYNGE
;
A
#
# COMPACT_ATOMS: atom_id res chain seq x y z
N MET A 1 -9.30 -68.98 42.72
CA MET A 1 -10.50 -68.11 42.65
C MET A 1 -10.14 -66.61 42.59
N THR A 2 -9.06 -66.15 43.16
CA THR A 2 -8.74 -64.72 43.29
C THR A 2 -8.19 -64.03 41.99
N LYS A 3 -7.67 -64.81 41.02
CA LYS A 3 -7.20 -64.26 39.75
C LYS A 3 -8.27 -64.01 38.68
N PHE A 4 -9.47 -64.54 38.87
CA PHE A 4 -10.57 -64.38 37.92
C PHE A 4 -11.41 -63.13 38.21
N ILE A 5 -11.43 -62.69 39.48
CA ILE A 5 -12.18 -61.52 39.92
C ILE A 5 -11.46 -60.22 39.46
N HIS A 6 -10.15 -60.22 39.38
CA HIS A 6 -9.40 -59.01 38.89
C HIS A 6 -9.55 -58.75 37.40
N LYS A 7 -9.83 -59.78 36.57
CA LYS A 7 -10.05 -59.62 35.15
C LYS A 7 -11.45 -59.08 34.80
N ILE A 8 -12.45 -59.39 35.64
CA ILE A 8 -13.83 -58.89 35.43
C ILE A 8 -13.95 -57.46 35.91
N GLY A 9 -13.28 -57.07 37.00
CA GLY A 9 -13.25 -55.69 37.50
C GLY A 9 -12.55 -54.72 36.52
N GLY A 10 -11.48 -55.15 35.83
CA GLY A 10 -10.81 -54.33 34.84
C GLY A 10 -11.63 -54.11 33.56
N MET A 11 -12.44 -55.07 33.14
CA MET A 11 -13.29 -54.96 31.98
C MET A 11 -14.53 -54.09 32.20
N VAL A 12 -15.12 -54.10 33.42
CA VAL A 12 -16.22 -53.24 33.78
C VAL A 12 -15.76 -51.79 33.96
N ALA A 13 -14.57 -51.56 34.52
CA ALA A 13 -13.99 -50.20 34.59
C ALA A 13 -13.63 -49.63 33.23
N GLY A 14 -13.14 -50.43 32.27
CA GLY A 14 -12.84 -50.00 30.91
C GLY A 14 -14.08 -49.65 30.10
N VAL A 15 -15.18 -50.38 30.27
CA VAL A 15 -16.47 -50.09 29.62
C VAL A 15 -17.15 -48.85 30.21
N ALA A 16 -17.05 -48.66 31.55
CA ALA A 16 -17.58 -47.46 32.21
C ALA A 16 -16.82 -46.19 31.83
N PHE A 17 -15.48 -46.28 31.63
CA PHE A 17 -14.68 -45.11 31.15
C PHE A 17 -14.88 -44.84 29.66
N GLY A 18 -15.12 -45.85 28.84
CA GLY A 18 -15.48 -45.69 27.42
C GLY A 18 -16.88 -45.09 27.23
N ALA A 19 -17.84 -45.44 28.08
CA ALA A 19 -19.17 -44.90 28.00
C ALA A 19 -19.28 -43.43 28.46
N LEU A 20 -18.39 -42.99 29.40
CA LEU A 20 -18.31 -41.59 29.83
C LEU A 20 -17.63 -40.67 28.83
N ALA A 21 -16.79 -41.22 27.91
CA ALA A 21 -16.13 -40.42 26.86
C ALA A 21 -17.06 -40.12 25.68
N PHE A 22 -18.15 -40.85 25.48
CA PHE A 22 -19.09 -40.63 24.39
C PHE A 22 -20.31 -39.77 24.74
N THR A 23 -20.47 -39.38 26.02
CA THR A 23 -21.58 -38.50 26.42
C THR A 23 -21.20 -37.02 26.50
N SER A 24 -19.98 -36.67 26.08
CA SER A 24 -19.45 -35.30 26.17
C SER A 24 -19.52 -34.48 24.88
N CYS A 25 -20.27 -34.87 23.86
CA CYS A 25 -20.43 -34.08 22.66
C CYS A 25 -21.86 -34.15 22.09
N SER A 26 -22.83 -33.82 22.96
CA SER A 26 -24.10 -33.30 22.47
C SER A 26 -24.40 -31.99 23.22
N GLU A 27 -23.50 -31.01 23.13
CA GLU A 27 -23.98 -29.65 23.20
C GLU A 27 -24.85 -29.48 21.95
N GLN A 28 -26.17 -29.64 22.14
CA GLN A 28 -27.10 -29.04 21.21
C GLN A 28 -26.71 -27.58 21.16
N ILE A 29 -26.19 -27.16 20.02
CA ILE A 29 -26.03 -25.74 19.72
C ILE A 29 -27.42 -25.16 19.95
N ASP A 30 -27.55 -24.30 20.96
CA ASP A 30 -28.81 -23.63 21.23
C ASP A 30 -29.06 -22.70 20.04
N GLU A 31 -29.82 -23.19 19.07
CA GLU A 31 -30.16 -22.45 17.83
C GLU A 31 -30.94 -21.16 18.14
N SER A 32 -31.47 -21.01 19.37
CA SER A 32 -32.13 -19.77 19.80
C SER A 32 -31.17 -18.58 19.94
N ASN A 33 -29.86 -18.85 20.03
CA ASN A 33 -28.80 -17.82 20.03
C ASN A 33 -28.13 -17.63 18.64
N LEU A 34 -28.55 -18.37 17.63
CA LEU A 34 -28.16 -18.06 16.26
C LEU A 34 -28.89 -16.78 15.86
N TYR A 35 -28.12 -15.71 15.69
CA TYR A 35 -28.64 -14.46 15.15
C TYR A 35 -29.12 -14.73 13.71
N THR A 36 -30.41 -14.94 13.54
CA THR A 36 -31.03 -15.05 12.21
C THR A 36 -31.32 -13.64 11.72
N PHE A 37 -30.69 -13.28 10.61
CA PHE A 37 -31.01 -12.05 9.92
C PHE A 37 -32.50 -12.04 9.56
N THR A 38 -33.21 -11.03 10.02
CA THR A 38 -34.63 -10.81 9.70
C THR A 38 -34.83 -9.64 8.74
N GLY A 39 -33.76 -8.88 8.48
CA GLY A 39 -33.75 -7.74 7.60
C GLY A 39 -33.06 -8.01 6.27
N GLU A 40 -33.13 -7.01 5.39
CA GLU A 40 -32.50 -7.02 4.07
C GLU A 40 -30.96 -6.96 4.21
N THR A 41 -30.24 -7.84 3.53
CA THR A 41 -28.78 -7.79 3.43
C THR A 41 -28.33 -7.04 2.16
N ILE A 42 -27.01 -6.76 2.03
CA ILE A 42 -26.47 -6.18 0.80
C ILE A 42 -26.84 -7.03 -0.42
N THR A 43 -26.69 -8.35 -0.33
CA THR A 43 -27.04 -9.25 -1.43
C THR A 43 -28.53 -9.18 -1.79
N ASP A 44 -29.40 -9.11 -0.79
CA ASP A 44 -30.86 -9.02 -1.01
C ASP A 44 -31.22 -7.70 -1.71
N TYR A 45 -30.65 -6.59 -1.25
CA TYR A 45 -30.86 -5.30 -1.86
C TYR A 45 -30.38 -5.26 -3.32
N LEU A 46 -29.16 -5.74 -3.58
CA LEU A 46 -28.62 -5.79 -4.95
C LEU A 46 -29.49 -6.63 -5.91
N ARG A 47 -30.12 -7.69 -5.41
CA ARG A 47 -31.03 -8.54 -6.19
C ARG A 47 -32.43 -7.93 -6.36
N SER A 48 -32.88 -7.14 -5.41
CA SER A 48 -34.22 -6.52 -5.44
C SER A 48 -34.29 -5.31 -6.38
N ASP A 49 -33.17 -4.60 -6.58
CA ASP A 49 -33.11 -3.44 -7.45
C ASP A 49 -32.69 -3.82 -8.88
N SER A 50 -33.63 -3.70 -9.81
CA SER A 50 -33.40 -4.02 -11.22
C SER A 50 -32.33 -3.16 -11.89
N THR A 51 -32.01 -1.98 -11.35
CA THR A 51 -30.97 -1.08 -11.87
C THR A 51 -29.57 -1.54 -11.48
N LEU A 52 -29.44 -2.46 -10.51
CA LEU A 52 -28.20 -3.01 -9.97
C LEU A 52 -28.02 -4.50 -10.36
N SER A 53 -28.86 -5.04 -11.22
CA SER A 53 -28.89 -6.47 -11.54
C SER A 53 -27.58 -7.01 -12.15
N ASP A 54 -26.85 -6.18 -12.94
CA ASP A 54 -25.55 -6.57 -13.48
C ASP A 54 -24.50 -6.66 -12.37
N PHE A 55 -24.52 -5.74 -11.41
CA PHE A 55 -23.60 -5.79 -10.26
C PHE A 55 -23.95 -6.93 -9.29
N ALA A 56 -25.23 -7.22 -9.10
CA ALA A 56 -25.67 -8.39 -8.35
C ALA A 56 -25.11 -9.68 -8.96
N LYS A 57 -25.18 -9.81 -10.29
CA LYS A 57 -24.62 -10.94 -11.01
C LYS A 57 -23.10 -11.00 -10.95
N ILE A 58 -22.43 -9.83 -10.96
CA ILE A 58 -20.97 -9.75 -10.76
C ILE A 58 -20.61 -10.28 -9.35
N THR A 59 -21.38 -9.94 -8.31
CA THR A 59 -21.14 -10.46 -6.93
C THR A 59 -21.32 -11.97 -6.85
N GLU A 60 -22.24 -12.55 -7.61
CA GLU A 60 -22.41 -14.01 -7.68
C GLU A 60 -21.19 -14.69 -8.32
N TYR A 61 -20.73 -14.22 -9.48
CA TYR A 61 -19.55 -14.77 -10.13
C TYR A 61 -18.25 -14.52 -9.36
N ALA A 62 -18.21 -13.47 -8.58
CA ALA A 62 -17.09 -13.19 -7.65
C ALA A 62 -17.04 -14.19 -6.47
N GLY A 63 -18.11 -14.95 -6.23
CA GLY A 63 -18.23 -15.85 -5.08
C GLY A 63 -18.37 -15.11 -3.75
N LEU A 64 -18.83 -13.85 -3.76
CA LEU A 64 -18.95 -13.01 -2.58
C LEU A 64 -20.38 -12.82 -2.07
N SER A 65 -21.38 -13.36 -2.78
CA SER A 65 -22.80 -13.24 -2.39
C SER A 65 -23.08 -13.80 -1.00
N ASP A 66 -22.53 -14.96 -0.67
CA ASP A 66 -22.72 -15.58 0.66
C ASP A 66 -22.10 -14.72 1.78
N ARG A 67 -20.94 -14.15 1.51
CA ARG A 67 -20.27 -13.24 2.44
C ARG A 67 -21.07 -11.97 2.66
N LEU A 68 -21.68 -11.43 1.63
CA LEU A 68 -22.52 -10.22 1.67
C LEU A 68 -23.97 -10.51 2.15
N SER A 69 -24.32 -11.77 2.35
CA SER A 69 -25.54 -12.21 3.02
C SER A 69 -25.30 -12.56 4.48
N ALA A 70 -24.04 -12.62 4.92
CA ALA A 70 -23.66 -12.95 6.29
C ALA A 70 -23.49 -11.68 7.15
N TYR A 71 -23.35 -11.90 8.48
CA TYR A 71 -23.06 -10.82 9.42
C TYR A 71 -21.77 -10.08 9.05
N GLY A 72 -21.78 -8.77 9.16
CA GLY A 72 -20.63 -7.92 8.88
C GLY A 72 -21.01 -6.43 8.95
N THR A 73 -20.01 -5.58 8.78
CA THR A 73 -20.20 -4.14 8.68
C THR A 73 -19.53 -3.65 7.41
N TYR A 74 -20.29 -3.61 6.32
CA TYR A 74 -19.74 -3.23 5.00
C TYR A 74 -20.29 -1.89 4.52
N THR A 75 -19.53 -1.24 3.65
CA THR A 75 -20.06 -0.23 2.73
C THR A 75 -19.89 -0.76 1.31
N CYS A 76 -20.97 -0.81 0.58
CA CYS A 76 -21.01 -1.23 -0.81
C CYS A 76 -21.29 -0.02 -1.71
N PHE A 77 -20.40 0.27 -2.64
CA PHE A 77 -20.62 1.23 -3.71
C PHE A 77 -21.13 0.47 -4.93
N ALA A 78 -22.44 0.42 -5.09
CA ALA A 78 -23.09 -0.38 -6.11
C ALA A 78 -23.26 0.42 -7.43
N PRO A 79 -22.54 0.07 -8.50
CA PRO A 79 -22.70 0.74 -9.79
C PRO A 79 -23.98 0.33 -10.47
N THR A 80 -24.60 1.27 -11.21
CA THR A 80 -25.75 0.96 -12.05
C THR A 80 -25.39 0.06 -13.22
N ASN A 81 -26.39 -0.57 -13.84
CA ASN A 81 -26.20 -1.39 -15.04
C ASN A 81 -25.55 -0.59 -16.19
N GLU A 82 -25.91 0.69 -16.33
CA GLU A 82 -25.30 1.59 -17.31
C GLU A 82 -23.83 1.82 -17.01
N ALA A 83 -23.49 2.07 -15.73
CA ALA A 83 -22.11 2.22 -15.29
C ALA A 83 -21.27 0.94 -15.56
N VAL A 84 -21.85 -0.24 -15.31
CA VAL A 84 -21.18 -1.52 -15.60
C VAL A 84 -20.91 -1.69 -17.09
N LYS A 85 -21.88 -1.40 -17.93
CA LYS A 85 -21.73 -1.50 -19.39
C LYS A 85 -20.67 -0.55 -19.93
N GLU A 86 -20.67 0.70 -19.48
CA GLU A 86 -19.67 1.69 -19.88
C GLU A 86 -18.27 1.25 -19.48
N TYR A 87 -18.10 0.76 -18.24
CA TYR A 87 -16.82 0.25 -17.76
C TYR A 87 -16.29 -0.92 -18.60
N ILE A 88 -17.15 -1.90 -18.95
CA ILE A 88 -16.75 -3.03 -19.81
C ILE A 88 -16.39 -2.54 -21.21
N LYS A 89 -17.07 -1.52 -21.73
CA LYS A 89 -16.75 -0.90 -23.00
C LYS A 89 -15.39 -0.20 -22.95
N GLU A 90 -15.13 0.60 -21.93
CA GLU A 90 -13.83 1.26 -21.71
C GLU A 90 -12.69 0.24 -21.63
N LEU A 91 -12.85 -0.84 -20.85
CA LEU A 91 -11.87 -1.92 -20.78
C LEU A 91 -11.61 -2.60 -22.13
N TRP A 92 -12.66 -2.74 -22.95
CA TRP A 92 -12.53 -3.33 -24.27
C TRP A 92 -11.84 -2.42 -25.27
N GLU A 93 -12.13 -1.12 -25.23
CA GLU A 93 -11.57 -0.10 -26.12
C GLU A 93 -10.14 0.32 -25.76
N ASP A 94 -9.63 -0.11 -24.63
CA ASP A 94 -8.24 0.17 -24.22
C ASP A 94 -7.27 -0.42 -25.25
N LYS A 95 -6.77 0.46 -26.14
CA LYS A 95 -5.93 0.11 -27.28
C LYS A 95 -4.58 -0.51 -26.90
N LYS A 96 -4.15 -0.35 -25.65
CA LYS A 96 -2.87 -0.90 -25.18
C LYS A 96 -2.98 -2.32 -24.65
N SER A 97 -4.17 -2.79 -24.35
CA SER A 97 -4.40 -4.15 -23.92
C SER A 97 -4.43 -5.10 -25.09
N ALA A 98 -3.33 -5.77 -25.41
CA ALA A 98 -3.25 -6.81 -26.45
C ALA A 98 -4.25 -7.95 -26.24
N ASN A 99 -4.70 -8.15 -24.99
CA ASN A 99 -5.61 -9.22 -24.59
C ASN A 99 -7.00 -8.69 -24.17
N HIS A 100 -7.36 -7.48 -24.54
CA HIS A 100 -8.64 -6.85 -24.16
C HIS A 100 -8.98 -7.00 -22.66
N ASN A 101 -7.98 -6.88 -21.81
CA ASN A 101 -8.10 -7.03 -20.35
C ASN A 101 -8.70 -8.36 -19.88
N GLY A 102 -8.56 -9.42 -20.70
CA GLY A 102 -9.10 -10.74 -20.42
C GLY A 102 -10.58 -10.91 -20.73
N LEU A 103 -11.22 -9.91 -21.35
CA LEU A 103 -12.59 -9.99 -21.83
C LEU A 103 -12.71 -10.94 -23.04
N TYR A 104 -13.93 -11.42 -23.28
CA TYR A 104 -14.21 -12.27 -24.43
C TYR A 104 -13.97 -11.52 -25.75
N THR A 105 -13.16 -12.13 -26.63
CA THR A 105 -12.70 -11.51 -27.88
C THR A 105 -13.58 -11.85 -29.11
N GLY A 106 -14.55 -12.75 -28.95
CA GLY A 106 -15.48 -13.10 -30.04
C GLY A 106 -16.54 -12.04 -30.28
N ASP A 107 -17.45 -12.34 -31.24
CA ASP A 107 -18.52 -11.44 -31.63
C ASP A 107 -19.52 -11.22 -30.50
N VAL A 108 -19.67 -9.96 -30.12
CA VAL A 108 -20.68 -9.47 -29.17
C VAL A 108 -21.34 -8.25 -29.80
N SER A 109 -22.66 -8.21 -29.84
CA SER A 109 -23.39 -7.05 -30.37
C SER A 109 -23.16 -5.82 -29.51
N GLU A 110 -23.17 -4.63 -30.11
CA GLU A 110 -23.00 -3.36 -29.37
C GLU A 110 -23.98 -3.20 -28.20
N GLY A 111 -25.21 -3.69 -28.35
CA GLY A 111 -26.23 -3.65 -27.28
C GLY A 111 -25.96 -4.58 -26.10
N ASN A 112 -25.12 -5.60 -26.28
CA ASN A 112 -24.79 -6.61 -25.28
C ASN A 112 -23.32 -6.62 -24.89
N THR A 113 -22.71 -5.44 -24.76
CA THR A 113 -21.29 -5.27 -24.39
C THR A 113 -20.91 -6.03 -23.11
N ILE A 114 -21.84 -6.11 -22.16
CA ILE A 114 -21.64 -6.86 -20.91
C ILE A 114 -21.41 -8.36 -21.13
N ASP A 115 -21.87 -8.94 -22.27
CA ASP A 115 -21.60 -10.33 -22.60
C ASP A 115 -20.12 -10.64 -22.78
N ARG A 116 -19.29 -9.63 -23.04
CA ARG A 116 -17.82 -9.78 -23.05
C ARG A 116 -17.28 -10.22 -21.70
N LEU A 117 -17.89 -9.75 -20.62
CA LEU A 117 -17.56 -10.19 -19.27
C LEU A 117 -18.16 -11.59 -19.03
N TRP A 118 -19.44 -11.81 -19.35
CA TRP A 118 -20.13 -13.07 -19.04
C TRP A 118 -19.54 -14.28 -19.77
N LYS A 119 -19.01 -14.10 -20.97
CA LYS A 119 -18.41 -15.15 -21.80
C LYS A 119 -16.89 -15.28 -21.59
N SER A 120 -16.28 -14.42 -20.77
CA SER A 120 -14.84 -14.45 -20.52
C SER A 120 -14.42 -15.70 -19.77
N GLU A 121 -13.29 -16.30 -20.16
CA GLU A 121 -12.64 -17.39 -19.40
C GLU A 121 -12.13 -16.91 -18.03
N LYS A 122 -11.84 -15.61 -17.88
CA LYS A 122 -11.41 -14.97 -16.63
C LYS A 122 -12.55 -14.31 -15.87
N ARG A 123 -13.80 -14.60 -16.20
CA ARG A 123 -14.99 -13.96 -15.65
C ARG A 123 -14.97 -13.87 -14.13
N ASP A 124 -14.76 -14.98 -13.45
CA ASP A 124 -14.86 -15.02 -11.99
C ASP A 124 -13.78 -14.18 -11.32
N SER A 125 -12.57 -14.18 -11.87
CA SER A 125 -11.47 -13.33 -11.41
C SER A 125 -11.76 -11.84 -11.66
N LEU A 126 -12.23 -11.50 -12.86
CA LEU A 126 -12.60 -10.12 -13.19
C LEU A 126 -13.75 -9.61 -12.33
N CYS A 127 -14.77 -10.44 -12.11
CA CYS A 127 -15.88 -10.12 -11.23
C CYS A 127 -15.41 -9.90 -9.80
N LYS A 128 -14.52 -10.74 -9.30
CA LYS A 128 -13.95 -10.59 -7.96
C LYS A 128 -13.18 -9.28 -7.82
N ASP A 129 -12.35 -8.94 -8.78
CA ASP A 129 -11.59 -7.67 -8.79
C ASP A 129 -12.54 -6.46 -8.77
N ILE A 130 -13.63 -6.52 -9.55
CA ILE A 130 -14.65 -5.47 -9.56
C ILE A 130 -15.31 -5.34 -8.19
N VAL A 131 -15.80 -6.43 -7.60
CA VAL A 131 -16.49 -6.37 -6.31
C VAL A 131 -15.56 -5.89 -5.21
N GLU A 132 -14.34 -6.40 -5.12
CA GLU A 132 -13.37 -6.00 -4.11
C GLU A 132 -12.96 -4.52 -4.23
N ALA A 133 -13.02 -3.95 -5.42
CA ALA A 133 -12.80 -2.52 -5.64
C ALA A 133 -13.96 -1.64 -5.16
N HIS A 134 -15.15 -2.21 -4.95
CA HIS A 134 -16.37 -1.48 -4.60
C HIS A 134 -16.88 -1.77 -3.17
N LEU A 135 -16.13 -2.55 -2.41
CA LEU A 135 -16.47 -2.91 -1.02
C LEU A 135 -15.41 -2.43 -0.03
N THR A 136 -15.85 -1.93 1.10
CA THR A 136 -14.98 -1.73 2.29
C THR A 136 -15.58 -2.44 3.49
N GLY A 137 -14.72 -2.93 4.39
CA GLY A 137 -15.10 -3.64 5.63
C GLY A 137 -15.54 -2.72 6.78
N LEU A 138 -15.86 -1.46 6.48
CA LEU A 138 -16.32 -0.47 7.47
C LEU A 138 -17.64 0.12 7.01
N LYS A 139 -18.63 0.22 7.93
CA LYS A 139 -19.87 0.96 7.65
C LYS A 139 -19.56 2.46 7.62
N LYS A 140 -19.79 3.11 6.49
CA LYS A 140 -19.59 4.54 6.28
C LYS A 140 -20.83 5.15 5.61
N THR A 141 -21.54 5.97 6.36
CA THR A 141 -22.64 6.79 5.81
C THR A 141 -22.10 7.96 5.00
N SER A 142 -22.93 8.64 4.26
CA SER A 142 -22.56 9.84 3.51
C SER A 142 -21.89 10.92 4.37
N ASN A 143 -22.28 11.03 5.64
CA ASN A 143 -21.65 11.94 6.59
C ASN A 143 -20.25 11.46 6.97
N ASP A 144 -20.06 10.15 7.18
CA ASP A 144 -18.75 9.56 7.49
C ASP A 144 -17.80 9.69 6.31
N LEU A 145 -18.31 9.57 5.08
CA LEU A 145 -17.54 9.76 3.85
C LEU A 145 -16.97 11.19 3.76
N LEU A 146 -17.75 12.19 4.19
CA LEU A 146 -17.36 13.61 4.09
C LEU A 146 -16.56 14.08 5.31
N ALA A 147 -16.66 13.42 6.43
CA ALA A 147 -15.94 13.75 7.66
C ALA A 147 -14.55 13.11 7.73
N GLY A 148 -14.28 12.15 6.87
CA GLY A 148 -13.11 11.28 6.95
C GLY A 148 -12.06 11.55 5.90
N SER A 149 -11.00 10.78 6.02
CA SER A 149 -9.95 10.58 5.04
C SER A 149 -10.42 9.64 3.91
N ASP A 150 -9.52 9.36 2.98
CA ASP A 150 -9.71 8.41 1.92
C ASP A 150 -10.23 7.04 2.42
N ILE A 151 -10.95 6.35 1.56
CA ILE A 151 -11.56 5.06 1.85
C ILE A 151 -10.73 3.96 1.20
N THR A 152 -10.22 3.04 2.01
CA THR A 152 -9.54 1.85 1.49
C THR A 152 -10.55 0.74 1.22
N MET A 153 -10.59 0.26 -0.01
CA MET A 153 -11.44 -0.84 -0.44
C MET A 153 -10.81 -2.20 -0.14
N MET A 154 -11.59 -3.26 -0.18
CA MET A 154 -11.11 -4.63 0.07
C MET A 154 -10.05 -5.06 -0.94
N GLY A 155 -10.11 -4.57 -2.18
CA GLY A 155 -9.09 -4.76 -3.21
C GLY A 155 -7.78 -4.01 -2.98
N GLY A 156 -7.69 -3.22 -1.88
CA GLY A 156 -6.51 -2.42 -1.52
C GLY A 156 -6.44 -1.06 -2.22
N ASN A 157 -7.43 -0.72 -3.05
CA ASN A 157 -7.55 0.59 -3.67
C ASN A 157 -8.03 1.62 -2.64
N THR A 158 -7.64 2.86 -2.83
CA THR A 158 -8.03 3.97 -1.97
C THR A 158 -8.76 5.03 -2.81
N HIS A 159 -9.88 5.50 -2.31
CA HIS A 159 -10.74 6.46 -3.00
C HIS A 159 -11.07 7.65 -2.11
N SER A 160 -11.11 8.85 -2.70
CA SER A 160 -11.34 10.12 -2.00
C SER A 160 -12.74 10.65 -2.24
N PRO A 161 -13.60 10.63 -1.22
CA PRO A 161 -14.89 11.29 -1.28
C PRO A 161 -14.74 12.81 -1.09
N LYS A 162 -15.46 13.57 -1.90
CA LYS A 162 -15.53 15.03 -1.80
C LYS A 162 -16.94 15.53 -2.03
N ARG A 163 -17.32 16.60 -1.34
CA ARG A 163 -18.56 17.31 -1.63
C ARG A 163 -18.37 18.29 -2.80
N VAL A 164 -19.23 18.20 -3.80
CA VAL A 164 -19.28 19.14 -4.94
C VAL A 164 -20.70 19.65 -5.06
N GLY A 165 -20.95 20.84 -4.51
CA GLY A 165 -22.29 21.37 -4.33
C GLY A 165 -23.10 20.51 -3.34
N ASP A 166 -24.25 19.99 -3.78
CA ASP A 166 -25.10 19.09 -2.98
C ASP A 166 -24.74 17.61 -3.17
N ASP A 167 -23.88 17.31 -4.12
CA ASP A 167 -23.48 15.96 -4.47
C ASP A 167 -22.23 15.51 -3.74
N ILE A 168 -22.09 14.19 -3.60
CA ILE A 168 -20.85 13.55 -3.17
C ILE A 168 -20.25 12.86 -4.39
N THR A 169 -19.00 13.19 -4.68
CA THR A 169 -18.20 12.56 -5.71
C THR A 169 -17.05 11.79 -5.10
N ILE A 170 -16.70 10.68 -5.71
CA ILE A 170 -15.53 9.88 -5.38
C ILE A 170 -14.48 10.11 -6.47
N ASP A 171 -13.26 10.45 -6.06
CA ASP A 171 -12.12 10.78 -6.95
C ASP A 171 -12.44 11.89 -7.99
N GLY A 172 -13.43 12.71 -7.70
CA GLY A 172 -13.85 13.78 -8.59
C GLY A 172 -14.58 13.35 -9.88
N THR A 173 -14.77 12.05 -10.09
CA THR A 173 -15.32 11.48 -11.34
C THR A 173 -16.59 10.66 -11.14
N THR A 174 -16.68 9.90 -10.06
CA THR A 174 -17.81 9.02 -9.76
C THR A 174 -18.76 9.72 -8.79
N LYS A 175 -20.02 9.87 -9.17
CA LYS A 175 -21.06 10.50 -8.35
C LYS A 175 -21.86 9.44 -7.59
N ILE A 176 -22.13 9.69 -6.32
CA ILE A 176 -23.13 8.94 -5.57
C ILE A 176 -24.51 9.46 -5.92
N ILE A 177 -25.32 8.64 -6.60
CA ILE A 177 -26.65 9.00 -7.07
C ILE A 177 -27.76 8.63 -6.08
N ASN A 178 -27.55 7.56 -5.30
CA ASN A 178 -28.41 7.22 -4.18
C ASN A 178 -27.52 6.87 -2.97
N LYS A 179 -27.74 7.56 -1.85
CA LYS A 179 -26.88 7.45 -0.67
C LYS A 179 -27.63 6.85 0.52
N ASP A 180 -26.84 6.21 1.40
CA ASP A 180 -27.29 5.79 2.74
C ASP A 180 -28.46 4.80 2.73
N HIS A 181 -28.50 3.86 1.76
CA HIS A 181 -29.44 2.75 1.87
C HIS A 181 -28.91 1.77 2.95
N GLU A 182 -29.53 1.81 4.12
CA GLU A 182 -29.15 0.97 5.25
C GLU A 182 -29.69 -0.44 5.10
N VAL A 183 -28.82 -1.42 5.32
CA VAL A 183 -29.13 -2.86 5.34
C VAL A 183 -28.56 -3.47 6.62
N GLU A 184 -28.98 -4.68 6.98
CA GLU A 184 -28.57 -5.33 8.22
C GLU A 184 -27.05 -5.45 8.39
N ASN A 185 -26.33 -5.70 7.31
CA ASN A 185 -24.89 -5.91 7.33
C ASN A 185 -24.09 -4.74 6.74
N GLY A 186 -24.68 -3.56 6.63
CA GLY A 186 -23.95 -2.41 6.16
C GLY A 186 -24.76 -1.24 5.62
N VAL A 187 -24.18 -0.57 4.65
CA VAL A 187 -24.80 0.52 3.89
C VAL A 187 -24.45 0.40 2.41
N VAL A 188 -25.42 0.70 1.54
CA VAL A 188 -25.22 0.73 0.09
C VAL A 188 -25.33 2.15 -0.43
N HIS A 189 -24.36 2.55 -1.26
CA HIS A 189 -24.40 3.78 -2.05
C HIS A 189 -24.43 3.41 -3.51
N THR A 190 -25.43 3.85 -4.24
CA THR A 190 -25.49 3.64 -5.69
C THR A 190 -24.66 4.69 -6.40
N ILE A 191 -23.82 4.27 -7.34
CA ILE A 191 -22.88 5.12 -8.07
C ILE A 191 -23.13 5.09 -9.59
N ASP A 192 -22.81 6.21 -10.26
CA ASP A 192 -23.00 6.40 -11.70
C ASP A 192 -21.84 5.86 -12.56
N LYS A 193 -20.69 5.55 -11.95
CA LYS A 193 -19.51 4.97 -12.60
C LYS A 193 -18.83 3.98 -11.70
N LEU A 194 -18.22 2.95 -12.28
CA LEU A 194 -17.34 2.05 -11.53
C LEU A 194 -16.07 2.79 -11.13
N PHE A 195 -15.52 2.36 -10.01
CA PHE A 195 -14.18 2.80 -9.63
C PHE A 195 -13.17 2.23 -10.62
N TYR A 196 -12.41 3.13 -11.20
CA TYR A 196 -11.37 2.72 -12.12
C TYR A 196 -10.25 2.02 -11.35
N ARG A 197 -9.86 0.85 -11.84
CA ARG A 197 -8.64 0.17 -11.41
C ARG A 197 -7.76 0.01 -12.64
N SER A 198 -6.63 0.70 -12.65
CA SER A 198 -5.66 0.49 -13.71
C SER A 198 -5.13 -0.94 -13.66
N THR A 199 -5.16 -1.61 -14.80
CA THR A 199 -4.47 -2.89 -15.01
C THR A 199 -3.06 -2.66 -15.55
N ASN A 200 -2.72 -1.42 -15.86
CA ASN A 200 -1.44 -1.01 -16.40
C ASN A 200 -0.37 -0.93 -15.31
N TYR A 201 0.85 -1.22 -15.66
CA TYR A 201 1.99 -0.92 -14.79
C TYR A 201 2.24 0.59 -14.71
N ILE A 202 3.04 1.01 -13.73
CA ILE A 202 3.31 2.44 -13.49
C ILE A 202 3.74 3.15 -14.77
N ILE A 203 4.66 2.57 -15.56
CA ILE A 203 5.15 3.21 -16.78
C ILE A 203 4.05 3.38 -17.83
N ASP A 204 3.23 2.37 -18.03
CA ASP A 204 2.13 2.41 -19.00
C ASP A 204 1.06 3.41 -18.55
N GLU A 205 0.81 3.48 -17.23
CA GLU A 205 -0.14 4.44 -16.66
C GLU A 205 0.37 5.88 -16.80
N MET A 206 1.68 6.14 -16.58
CA MET A 206 2.28 7.46 -16.81
C MET A 206 2.16 7.89 -18.28
N GLU A 207 2.35 6.97 -19.21
CA GLU A 207 2.15 7.23 -20.64
C GLU A 207 0.68 7.55 -20.97
N ASN A 208 -0.27 6.81 -20.36
CA ASN A 208 -1.71 7.03 -20.54
C ASN A 208 -2.16 8.40 -20.02
N MET A 209 -1.58 8.85 -18.92
CA MET A 209 -1.84 10.19 -18.38
C MET A 209 -1.41 11.31 -19.33
N GLY A 210 -0.42 11.07 -20.18
CA GLY A 210 0.00 11.98 -21.27
C GLY A 210 0.73 13.25 -20.82
N ASN A 211 0.94 13.47 -19.54
CA ASN A 211 1.59 14.65 -18.95
C ASN A 211 2.95 14.33 -18.30
N TYR A 212 3.55 13.17 -18.61
CA TYR A 212 4.84 12.70 -18.13
C TYR A 212 5.76 12.25 -19.28
N SER A 213 5.63 12.87 -20.46
CA SER A 213 6.37 12.43 -21.65
C SER A 213 7.89 12.48 -21.44
N ILE A 214 8.38 13.53 -20.78
CA ILE A 214 9.82 13.70 -20.47
C ILE A 214 10.31 12.60 -19.53
N TRP A 215 9.51 12.24 -18.53
CA TRP A 215 9.79 11.16 -17.59
C TRP A 215 9.78 9.79 -18.27
N CYS A 216 8.75 9.49 -19.05
CA CYS A 216 8.63 8.21 -19.75
C CYS A 216 9.82 7.99 -20.70
N ASP A 217 10.22 9.01 -21.42
CA ASP A 217 11.40 8.95 -22.30
C ASP A 217 12.68 8.72 -21.49
N ALA A 218 12.87 9.45 -20.38
CA ALA A 218 14.03 9.28 -19.50
C ALA A 218 14.09 7.89 -18.86
N LEU A 219 12.94 7.35 -18.40
CA LEU A 219 12.85 6.01 -17.85
C LEU A 219 13.27 4.95 -18.87
N LYS A 220 12.81 5.07 -20.11
CA LYS A 220 13.21 4.16 -21.22
C LYS A 220 14.71 4.23 -21.54
N GLN A 221 15.30 5.42 -21.53
CA GLN A 221 16.73 5.57 -21.75
C GLN A 221 17.59 4.93 -20.65
N THR A 222 17.06 4.93 -19.43
CA THR A 222 17.78 4.39 -18.26
C THR A 222 17.48 2.92 -17.97
N GLY A 223 16.51 2.30 -18.68
CA GLY A 223 16.04 0.95 -18.43
C GLY A 223 15.23 0.82 -17.14
N LEU A 224 14.86 1.93 -16.50
CA LEU A 224 14.03 1.93 -15.30
C LEU A 224 12.56 1.64 -15.62
N ASP A 225 12.12 1.82 -16.86
CA ASP A 225 10.82 1.39 -17.34
C ASP A 225 10.60 -0.11 -17.14
N GLU A 226 11.61 -0.94 -17.44
CA GLU A 226 11.53 -2.40 -17.19
C GLU A 226 11.53 -2.72 -15.69
N VAL A 227 12.27 -1.97 -14.86
CA VAL A 227 12.21 -2.11 -13.40
C VAL A 227 10.81 -1.81 -12.87
N LEU A 228 10.15 -0.79 -13.40
CA LEU A 228 8.80 -0.39 -13.00
C LEU A 228 7.69 -1.30 -13.55
N LYS A 229 8.01 -2.30 -14.37
CA LYS A 229 7.11 -3.39 -14.75
C LYS A 229 7.19 -4.59 -13.82
N GLU A 230 8.19 -4.65 -12.94
CA GLU A 230 8.28 -5.71 -11.94
C GLU A 230 7.04 -5.68 -11.04
N HIS A 231 6.36 -6.80 -10.90
CA HIS A 231 5.17 -6.92 -10.04
C HIS A 231 5.18 -8.18 -9.20
N ILE A 232 5.99 -9.17 -9.58
CA ILE A 232 6.22 -10.40 -8.84
C ILE A 232 7.72 -10.67 -8.85
N ARG A 233 8.26 -10.90 -7.67
CA ARG A 233 9.65 -11.34 -7.50
C ARG A 233 9.65 -12.74 -6.99
N THR A 234 10.39 -13.61 -7.64
CA THR A 234 10.73 -14.92 -7.09
C THR A 234 11.75 -14.69 -5.99
N ASN A 235 11.42 -15.10 -4.78
CA ASN A 235 12.39 -15.11 -3.69
C ASN A 235 13.46 -16.14 -4.02
N GLY A 236 14.52 -15.70 -4.68
CA GLY A 236 15.68 -16.55 -5.02
C GLY A 236 16.52 -16.93 -3.80
N ILE A 237 16.14 -16.40 -2.65
CA ILE A 237 16.76 -16.76 -1.39
C ILE A 237 15.97 -17.94 -0.88
N ASN A 238 16.63 -19.07 -0.81
CA ASN A 238 16.17 -20.24 -0.08
C ASN A 238 16.29 -19.91 1.43
N TRP A 239 15.44 -19.01 1.91
CA TRP A 239 15.35 -18.55 3.30
C TRP A 239 15.15 -19.70 4.27
N PHE A 240 14.68 -20.81 3.72
CA PHE A 240 14.24 -22.02 4.38
C PHE A 240 15.00 -23.23 3.86
N THR A 241 16.29 -23.10 3.61
CA THR A 241 17.11 -24.25 3.88
C THR A 241 16.82 -24.59 5.32
N ILE A 242 16.02 -25.65 5.48
CA ILE A 242 15.82 -26.34 6.73
C ILE A 242 17.16 -26.24 7.45
N ASP A 243 17.18 -25.54 8.57
CA ASP A 243 18.38 -25.53 9.40
C ASP A 243 18.77 -27.00 9.57
N PRO A 244 19.92 -27.43 9.06
CA PRO A 244 20.31 -28.84 9.09
C PRO A 244 20.34 -29.39 10.52
N GLU A 245 20.40 -28.53 11.53
CA GLU A 245 20.41 -28.93 12.92
C GLU A 245 19.01 -29.14 13.50
N THR A 246 18.00 -28.37 13.09
CA THR A 246 16.68 -28.42 13.74
C THR A 246 15.66 -29.26 13.00
N LYS A 247 15.84 -29.54 11.70
CA LYS A 247 14.95 -30.38 10.85
C LYS A 247 13.45 -29.98 10.88
N TYR A 248 13.08 -28.78 11.34
CA TYR A 248 11.70 -28.34 11.30
C TYR A 248 11.36 -27.79 9.93
N PRO A 249 10.27 -28.27 9.30
CA PRO A 249 9.71 -27.62 8.14
C PRO A 249 9.11 -26.29 8.63
N PHE A 250 9.72 -25.19 8.26
CA PHE A 250 9.10 -23.89 8.43
C PHE A 250 7.83 -23.82 7.58
N ALA A 251 6.85 -23.03 8.05
CA ALA A 251 5.65 -22.77 7.30
C ALA A 251 5.99 -22.46 5.84
N GLU A 252 5.22 -23.03 4.92
CA GLU A 252 5.37 -22.77 3.49
C GLU A 252 5.24 -21.27 3.24
N TYR A 253 6.36 -20.61 3.06
CA TYR A 253 6.36 -19.22 2.62
C TYR A 253 6.16 -19.18 1.12
N PRO A 254 5.44 -18.19 0.62
CA PRO A 254 5.28 -18.05 -0.81
C PRO A 254 6.65 -17.88 -1.48
N THR A 255 6.92 -18.70 -2.48
CA THR A 255 8.14 -18.62 -3.30
C THR A 255 8.24 -17.32 -4.08
N THR A 256 7.15 -16.58 -4.14
CA THR A 256 7.04 -15.29 -4.84
C THR A 256 6.42 -14.25 -3.92
N CYS A 257 6.87 -13.02 -4.03
CA CYS A 257 6.25 -11.87 -3.37
C CYS A 257 5.79 -10.84 -4.40
N LYS A 258 4.70 -10.13 -4.08
CA LYS A 258 4.30 -8.96 -4.86
C LYS A 258 5.31 -7.84 -4.64
N VAL A 259 5.73 -7.22 -5.72
CA VAL A 259 6.58 -6.02 -5.71
C VAL A 259 5.71 -4.83 -6.10
N GLY A 260 5.90 -3.73 -5.40
CA GLY A 260 5.21 -2.49 -5.72
C GLY A 260 6.16 -1.31 -5.64
N PHE A 261 5.79 -0.24 -6.31
CA PHE A 261 6.58 0.99 -6.36
C PHE A 261 5.72 2.20 -6.03
N THR A 262 6.37 3.26 -5.61
CA THR A 262 5.80 4.61 -5.55
C THR A 262 6.71 5.53 -6.32
N VAL A 263 6.17 6.27 -7.28
CA VAL A 263 6.92 7.22 -8.09
C VAL A 263 6.43 8.63 -7.79
N PHE A 264 7.33 9.50 -7.37
CA PHE A 264 7.10 10.92 -7.25
C PHE A 264 7.66 11.60 -8.49
N ALA A 265 6.82 12.15 -9.36
CA ALA A 265 7.28 12.66 -10.65
C ALA A 265 6.78 14.09 -10.90
N GLU A 266 7.67 14.91 -11.44
CA GLU A 266 7.30 16.19 -11.99
C GLU A 266 6.54 15.99 -13.30
N THR A 267 5.42 16.70 -13.47
CA THR A 267 4.76 16.74 -14.78
C THR A 267 5.60 17.49 -15.82
N ASP A 268 5.35 17.25 -17.09
CA ASP A 268 5.98 18.00 -18.17
C ASP A 268 5.83 19.52 -18.00
N GLU A 269 4.70 19.95 -17.43
CA GLU A 269 4.44 21.36 -17.14
C GLU A 269 5.36 21.88 -16.02
N VAL A 270 5.51 21.13 -14.93
CA VAL A 270 6.41 21.48 -13.82
C VAL A 270 7.85 21.57 -14.30
N LEU A 271 8.30 20.61 -15.11
CA LEU A 271 9.64 20.61 -15.69
C LEU A 271 9.88 21.84 -16.59
N LYS A 272 8.95 22.14 -17.49
CA LYS A 272 9.01 23.29 -18.41
C LYS A 272 8.96 24.64 -17.72
N ASN A 273 8.08 24.76 -16.71
CA ASN A 273 7.89 26.01 -15.97
C ASN A 273 8.91 26.21 -14.83
N SER A 274 9.73 25.20 -14.53
CA SER A 274 10.82 25.33 -13.58
C SER A 274 11.84 26.37 -14.04
N LYS A 275 12.66 26.87 -13.13
CA LYS A 275 13.79 27.77 -13.45
C LYS A 275 14.83 27.12 -14.39
N TYR A 276 14.71 25.82 -14.65
CA TYR A 276 15.63 25.05 -15.52
C TYR A 276 15.10 24.88 -16.95
N HIS A 277 13.80 25.17 -17.19
CA HIS A 277 13.14 25.12 -18.50
C HIS A 277 13.38 23.82 -19.28
N ILE A 278 13.13 22.67 -18.60
CA ILE A 278 13.38 21.33 -19.16
C ILE A 278 12.20 20.95 -20.05
N THR A 279 12.46 20.75 -21.36
CA THR A 279 11.43 20.44 -22.36
C THR A 279 11.50 19.04 -22.93
N ASN A 280 12.60 18.32 -22.68
CA ASN A 280 12.83 16.95 -23.14
C ASN A 280 13.82 16.21 -22.21
N TRP A 281 13.88 14.89 -22.35
CA TRP A 281 14.74 14.05 -21.51
C TRP A 281 16.25 14.34 -21.66
N LYS A 282 16.73 14.84 -22.82
CA LYS A 282 18.15 15.18 -23.02
C LYS A 282 18.54 16.40 -22.20
N GLU A 283 17.67 17.38 -22.12
CA GLU A 283 17.85 18.54 -21.24
C GLU A 283 17.81 18.14 -19.78
N LEU A 284 16.91 17.21 -19.41
CA LEU A 284 16.88 16.63 -18.08
C LEU A 284 18.20 15.91 -17.76
N ALA A 285 18.74 15.12 -18.68
CA ALA A 285 20.03 14.45 -18.53
C ALA A 285 21.19 15.44 -18.37
N ALA A 286 21.18 16.52 -19.16
CA ALA A 286 22.18 17.58 -19.03
C ALA A 286 22.13 18.26 -17.66
N LYS A 287 20.92 18.53 -17.15
CA LYS A 287 20.74 19.09 -15.80
C LYS A 287 21.12 18.08 -14.71
N ALA A 288 20.77 16.82 -14.85
CA ALA A 288 21.22 15.78 -13.93
C ALA A 288 22.76 15.72 -13.85
N ASN A 289 23.47 15.87 -14.98
CA ASN A 289 24.92 15.97 -14.99
C ASN A 289 25.42 17.18 -14.17
N GLU A 290 24.81 18.34 -14.31
CA GLU A 290 25.16 19.51 -13.51
C GLU A 290 24.96 19.27 -12.00
N TRP A 291 23.88 18.59 -11.62
CA TRP A 291 23.51 18.38 -10.21
C TRP A 291 24.34 17.29 -9.53
N TYR A 292 24.72 16.23 -10.24
CA TYR A 292 25.29 15.04 -9.62
C TYR A 292 26.76 14.78 -9.92
N LYS A 293 27.39 15.47 -10.90
CA LYS A 293 28.77 15.21 -11.30
C LYS A 293 29.78 15.24 -10.13
N ASP A 294 29.54 16.10 -9.14
CA ASP A 294 30.43 16.31 -8.01
C ASP A 294 29.87 15.73 -6.69
N CYS A 295 28.81 14.92 -6.74
CA CYS A 295 28.12 14.44 -5.54
C CYS A 295 28.96 13.45 -4.71
N ALA A 296 29.97 12.82 -5.31
CA ALA A 296 30.87 11.92 -4.58
C ALA A 296 31.55 12.58 -3.36
N SER A 297 31.69 13.90 -3.36
CA SER A 297 32.32 14.66 -2.26
C SER A 297 31.43 14.86 -1.04
N TRP A 298 30.16 14.50 -1.11
CA TRP A 298 29.18 14.70 -0.01
C TRP A 298 28.14 13.59 0.08
N TYR A 299 28.19 12.60 -0.80
CA TYR A 299 27.35 11.42 -0.73
C TYR A 299 28.12 10.33 0.02
N SER A 300 27.84 10.17 1.31
CA SER A 300 28.62 9.32 2.21
C SER A 300 28.82 7.89 1.70
N TYR A 301 27.81 7.31 1.06
CA TYR A 301 27.96 5.98 0.47
C TYR A 301 29.08 5.90 -0.58
N LEU A 302 29.30 6.96 -1.37
CA LEU A 302 30.37 7.00 -2.36
C LEU A 302 31.73 7.28 -1.73
N GLU A 303 31.78 7.91 -0.57
CA GLU A 303 33.00 8.07 0.22
C GLU A 303 33.50 6.71 0.72
N ASP A 304 32.57 5.85 1.15
CA ASP A 304 32.88 4.50 1.61
C ASP A 304 33.16 3.51 0.46
N HIS A 305 32.74 3.87 -0.78
CA HIS A 305 32.88 3.06 -1.98
C HIS A 305 33.62 3.79 -3.12
N PRO A 306 34.92 4.09 -2.94
CA PRO A 306 35.73 4.87 -3.90
C PRO A 306 35.91 4.19 -5.27
N GLU A 307 35.64 2.88 -5.36
CA GLU A 307 35.61 2.12 -6.61
C GLU A 307 34.45 2.53 -7.51
N ILE A 308 33.37 3.07 -6.96
CA ILE A 308 32.21 3.55 -7.70
C ILE A 308 32.54 4.90 -8.35
N LYS A 309 32.33 4.97 -9.65
CA LYS A 309 32.55 6.22 -10.42
C LYS A 309 31.21 6.72 -10.96
N ILE A 310 30.92 7.98 -10.68
CA ILE A 310 29.77 8.65 -11.27
C ILE A 310 30.03 8.83 -12.76
N SER A 311 29.03 8.45 -13.56
CA SER A 311 29.07 8.56 -15.00
C SER A 311 28.23 9.76 -15.49
N THR A 312 28.83 10.64 -16.23
CA THR A 312 28.18 11.71 -17.00
C THR A 312 28.11 11.39 -18.51
N GLY A 313 28.45 10.14 -18.87
CA GLY A 313 28.45 9.66 -20.25
C GLY A 313 27.07 9.28 -20.76
N THR A 314 27.03 8.65 -21.93
CA THR A 314 25.81 8.28 -22.64
C THR A 314 25.31 6.88 -22.32
N ASP A 315 25.96 6.13 -21.45
CA ASP A 315 25.46 4.89 -20.89
C ASP A 315 24.49 5.23 -19.75
N TYR A 316 23.25 5.50 -20.10
CA TYR A 316 22.19 5.85 -19.15
C TYR A 316 21.68 4.65 -18.36
N THR A 317 21.99 3.42 -18.79
CA THR A 317 21.57 2.21 -18.08
C THR A 317 22.41 1.93 -16.83
N ASN A 318 23.62 2.50 -16.78
CA ASN A 318 24.45 2.45 -15.59
C ASN A 318 23.75 3.14 -14.41
N GLN A 319 23.56 2.42 -13.30
CA GLN A 319 22.89 2.96 -12.12
C GLN A 319 23.56 4.20 -11.51
N TRP A 320 24.84 4.41 -11.78
CA TRP A 320 25.66 5.56 -11.37
C TRP A 320 25.77 6.63 -12.45
N ASN A 321 25.03 6.49 -13.54
CA ASN A 321 24.82 7.59 -14.47
C ASN A 321 23.93 8.64 -13.80
N THR A 322 24.28 9.90 -13.94
CA THR A 322 23.61 11.03 -13.26
C THR A 322 22.11 11.11 -13.54
N LEU A 323 21.64 10.80 -14.77
CA LEU A 323 20.20 10.73 -15.07
C LEU A 323 19.54 9.56 -14.36
N ASN A 324 20.20 8.40 -14.36
CA ASN A 324 19.70 7.20 -13.66
C ASN A 324 19.61 7.46 -12.15
N MET A 325 20.62 8.11 -11.56
CA MET A 325 20.62 8.51 -10.15
C MET A 325 19.47 9.46 -9.84
N PHE A 326 19.23 10.47 -10.70
CA PHE A 326 18.12 11.40 -10.53
C PHE A 326 16.77 10.65 -10.48
N LEU A 327 16.49 9.83 -11.48
CA LEU A 327 15.22 9.09 -11.53
C LEU A 327 15.06 8.11 -10.36
N ARG A 328 16.13 7.40 -9.97
CA ARG A 328 16.10 6.48 -8.83
C ARG A 328 15.78 7.17 -7.51
N TYR A 329 16.15 8.42 -7.34
CA TYR A 329 15.85 9.16 -6.13
C TYR A 329 14.35 9.41 -5.96
N HIS A 330 13.57 9.40 -7.03
CA HIS A 330 12.12 9.61 -7.02
C HIS A 330 11.29 8.33 -6.82
N ILE A 331 11.93 7.17 -6.80
CA ILE A 331 11.25 5.88 -6.83
C ILE A 331 11.46 5.17 -5.49
N LEU A 332 10.37 4.71 -4.88
CA LEU A 332 10.38 3.83 -3.71
C LEU A 332 10.05 2.40 -4.13
N LYS A 333 10.61 1.40 -3.42
CA LYS A 333 10.36 -0.04 -3.67
C LYS A 333 9.12 -0.58 -2.93
N TYR A 334 8.15 0.25 -2.63
CA TYR A 334 6.89 -0.17 -2.03
C TYR A 334 5.74 0.70 -2.56
N SER A 335 4.55 0.13 -2.55
CA SER A 335 3.35 0.79 -3.04
C SER A 335 2.69 1.54 -1.89
N LEU A 336 2.71 2.87 -1.94
CA LEU A 336 2.11 3.75 -0.95
C LEU A 336 1.08 4.67 -1.62
N SER A 337 -0.16 4.59 -1.20
CA SER A 337 -1.19 5.58 -1.49
C SER A 337 -0.95 6.86 -0.68
N MET A 338 -1.62 7.95 -1.04
CA MET A 338 -1.46 9.26 -0.36
C MET A 338 -1.67 9.18 1.16
N ASP A 339 -2.66 8.41 1.60
CA ASP A 339 -2.99 8.20 3.02
C ASP A 339 -1.96 7.37 3.79
N LYS A 340 -1.08 6.66 3.07
CA LYS A 340 -0.01 5.83 3.65
C LYS A 340 1.39 6.46 3.56
N LEU A 341 1.50 7.64 2.97
CA LEU A 341 2.78 8.33 2.83
C LEU A 341 3.33 8.80 4.18
N VAL A 342 2.46 9.18 5.09
CA VAL A 342 2.82 9.57 6.46
C VAL A 342 1.85 8.96 7.45
N TYR A 343 2.37 8.57 8.60
CA TYR A 343 1.52 8.06 9.67
C TYR A 343 0.82 9.23 10.36
N SER A 344 -0.51 9.24 10.30
CA SER A 344 -1.30 10.34 10.88
C SER A 344 -1.35 10.32 12.41
N TYR A 345 -1.05 9.17 13.03
CA TYR A 345 -1.03 9.06 14.49
C TYR A 345 0.18 9.80 15.06
N ASN A 346 -0.11 10.78 15.88
CA ASN A 346 0.89 11.50 16.64
C ASN A 346 0.34 11.73 18.05
N GLU A 347 1.11 11.38 19.08
CA GLU A 347 0.78 11.66 20.47
C GLU A 347 0.59 13.16 20.73
N LEU A 348 1.15 14.00 19.85
CA LEU A 348 1.02 15.44 19.86
C LEU A 348 0.05 15.86 18.74
N GLU A 349 -1.21 16.05 19.07
CA GLU A 349 -2.31 16.37 18.13
C GLU A 349 -2.01 17.54 17.18
N TYR A 350 -1.10 18.42 17.53
CA TYR A 350 -0.81 19.69 16.85
C TYR A 350 0.50 19.71 16.08
N ALA A 351 1.32 18.68 16.20
CA ALA A 351 2.62 18.64 15.51
C ALA A 351 2.46 17.99 14.12
N ASP A 352 3.18 18.52 13.15
CA ASP A 352 3.34 17.87 11.86
C ASP A 352 3.92 16.45 12.05
N VAL A 353 3.50 15.54 11.20
CA VAL A 353 4.00 14.16 11.20
C VAL A 353 4.99 14.01 10.06
N TYR A 354 6.01 13.18 10.27
CA TYR A 354 6.99 12.93 9.22
C TYR A 354 7.49 11.50 9.24
N GLU A 355 7.86 11.02 8.06
CA GLU A 355 8.44 9.70 7.82
C GLU A 355 9.67 9.81 6.93
N TYR A 356 10.61 8.92 7.13
CA TYR A 356 11.79 8.78 6.27
C TYR A 356 11.64 7.55 5.41
N VAL A 357 11.70 7.74 4.09
CA VAL A 357 11.47 6.67 3.13
C VAL A 357 12.70 6.44 2.27
N ARG A 358 13.08 5.16 2.12
CA ARG A 358 14.21 4.77 1.27
C ARG A 358 13.83 4.87 -0.19
N THR A 359 14.74 5.42 -0.98
CA THR A 359 14.58 5.50 -2.43
C THR A 359 15.25 4.34 -3.15
N LEU A 360 15.03 4.24 -4.46
CA LEU A 360 15.72 3.26 -5.31
C LEU A 360 17.20 3.64 -5.54
N LEU A 361 17.59 4.91 -5.34
CA LEU A 361 18.98 5.32 -5.30
C LEU A 361 19.63 4.75 -4.03
N PRO A 362 20.70 3.94 -4.14
CA PRO A 362 21.28 3.23 -3.02
C PRO A 362 21.57 4.16 -1.83
N TYR A 363 21.24 3.70 -0.62
CA TYR A 363 21.52 4.38 0.65
C TYR A 363 21.08 5.84 0.71
N THR A 364 20.00 6.18 -0.01
CA THR A 364 19.38 7.49 0.09
C THR A 364 17.95 7.39 0.61
N MET A 365 17.56 8.44 1.26
CA MET A 365 16.21 8.63 1.76
C MET A 365 15.73 10.03 1.45
N PHE A 366 14.43 10.25 1.51
CA PHE A 366 13.89 11.56 1.70
C PHE A 366 12.84 11.56 2.82
N LYS A 367 12.59 12.74 3.35
CA LYS A 367 11.61 12.97 4.40
C LYS A 367 10.29 13.34 3.79
N LEU A 368 9.24 12.62 4.18
CA LEU A 368 7.85 12.99 3.91
C LEU A 368 7.31 13.69 5.14
N THR A 369 6.77 14.90 4.99
CA THR A 369 6.16 15.66 6.08
C THR A 369 4.69 15.89 5.79
N GLY A 370 3.83 15.40 6.66
CA GLY A 370 2.40 15.68 6.64
C GLY A 370 2.10 16.90 7.51
N VAL A 371 1.67 17.99 6.89
CA VAL A 371 1.24 19.19 7.59
C VAL A 371 -0.17 18.99 8.09
N LYS A 372 -0.39 19.19 9.39
CA LYS A 372 -1.70 19.05 10.01
C LYS A 372 -2.44 20.38 10.08
N GLU A 373 -3.69 20.34 9.65
CA GLU A 373 -4.67 21.40 9.86
C GLU A 373 -5.91 20.80 10.51
N ASN A 374 -6.36 21.38 11.60
CA ASN A 374 -7.51 20.87 12.37
C ASN A 374 -7.41 19.40 12.79
N GLY A 375 -6.18 18.93 13.08
CA GLY A 375 -5.92 17.56 13.51
C GLY A 375 -5.77 16.52 12.39
N ALA A 376 -6.01 16.89 11.14
CA ALA A 376 -5.86 16.02 9.98
C ALA A 376 -4.69 16.48 9.08
N VAL A 377 -4.07 15.55 8.37
CA VAL A 377 -3.03 15.87 7.38
C VAL A 377 -3.70 16.56 6.20
N SER A 378 -3.35 17.82 5.96
CA SER A 378 -3.87 18.65 4.87
C SER A 378 -3.02 18.64 3.62
N SER A 379 -1.71 18.51 3.78
CA SER A 379 -0.75 18.46 2.68
C SER A 379 0.49 17.65 3.03
N ILE A 380 1.16 17.10 2.02
CA ILE A 380 2.38 16.31 2.17
C ILE A 380 3.51 17.00 1.41
N TRP A 381 4.68 17.07 2.04
CA TRP A 381 5.86 17.75 1.53
C TRP A 381 7.07 16.83 1.58
N ILE A 382 7.91 16.90 0.56
CA ILE A 382 9.17 16.14 0.47
C ILE A 382 10.32 17.06 0.87
N ASN A 383 11.19 16.57 1.75
CA ASN A 383 12.40 17.27 2.23
C ASN A 383 12.15 18.66 2.81
N ARG A 384 11.00 18.83 3.46
CA ARG A 384 10.70 20.05 4.22
C ARG A 384 11.63 20.15 5.43
N VAL A 385 12.31 21.27 5.57
CA VAL A 385 13.17 21.54 6.72
C VAL A 385 12.39 22.38 7.72
N LEU A 386 12.19 21.84 8.90
CA LEU A 386 11.54 22.53 10.00
C LEU A 386 12.58 23.31 10.81
N ASN A 387 12.18 24.44 11.36
CA ASN A 387 12.95 25.10 12.39
C ASN A 387 12.89 24.22 13.64
N ASN A 388 13.88 23.35 13.79
CA ASN A 388 13.96 22.49 14.95
C ASN A 388 14.30 23.38 16.15
N PRO A 389 13.38 23.61 17.09
CA PRO A 389 13.79 24.18 18.35
C PRO A 389 14.75 23.15 18.92
N THR A 390 15.97 23.53 19.04
CA THR A 390 16.96 22.76 19.76
C THR A 390 16.28 22.05 20.92
N LEU A 391 16.48 20.76 21.06
CA LEU A 391 16.03 19.93 22.19
C LEU A 391 16.47 20.43 23.56
N THR A 392 16.95 21.66 23.64
CA THR A 392 17.22 22.47 24.84
C THR A 392 15.97 23.05 25.48
N SER A 393 14.80 22.76 24.95
CA SER A 393 13.56 23.16 25.61
C SER A 393 13.43 22.35 26.90
N THR A 394 13.53 23.03 27.98
CA THR A 394 13.24 22.61 29.33
C THR A 394 12.05 21.67 29.35
N PRO A 395 12.17 20.45 29.92
CA PRO A 395 11.02 19.57 30.10
C PRO A 395 9.95 20.36 30.90
N GLY A 396 8.82 20.64 30.27
CA GLY A 396 7.73 21.41 30.90
C GLY A 396 7.17 22.56 30.08
N ALA A 397 7.78 22.93 28.98
CA ALA A 397 7.18 23.92 28.06
C ALA A 397 6.11 23.25 27.17
N ASN A 398 5.04 22.77 27.81
CA ASN A 398 3.86 22.22 27.13
C ASN A 398 2.94 23.31 26.55
N SER A 399 3.50 24.40 26.04
CA SER A 399 2.64 25.38 25.38
C SER A 399 2.42 24.98 23.93
N LYS A 400 1.15 24.96 23.51
CA LYS A 400 0.73 24.77 22.11
C LYS A 400 1.49 25.70 21.15
N ASP A 401 1.93 26.85 21.66
CA ASP A 401 2.65 27.87 20.90
C ASP A 401 4.12 27.51 20.67
N ALA A 402 4.76 26.78 21.57
CA ALA A 402 6.13 26.28 21.38
C ALA A 402 6.19 25.27 20.22
N TYR A 403 5.17 24.40 20.10
CA TYR A 403 5.07 23.45 18.98
C TYR A 403 4.76 24.10 17.65
N LYS A 404 3.94 25.14 17.63
CA LYS A 404 3.67 25.92 16.42
C LYS A 404 4.92 26.60 15.90
N THR A 405 5.73 27.16 16.79
CA THR A 405 7.01 27.80 16.42
C THR A 405 8.04 26.77 15.96
N ALA A 406 8.01 25.57 16.55
CA ALA A 406 8.87 24.46 16.17
C ALA A 406 8.61 23.93 14.76
N ASN A 407 7.38 24.00 14.33
CA ASN A 407 6.95 23.49 13.02
C ASN A 407 6.94 24.58 11.93
N THR A 408 7.49 25.77 12.20
CA THR A 408 7.65 26.78 11.16
C THR A 408 8.72 26.32 10.16
N PRO A 409 8.40 26.17 8.87
CA PRO A 409 9.37 25.70 7.90
C PRO A 409 10.45 26.78 7.68
N VAL A 410 11.71 26.34 7.69
CA VAL A 410 12.84 27.15 7.21
C VAL A 410 12.92 27.04 5.69
N GLU A 411 12.61 25.87 5.15
CA GLU A 411 12.43 25.61 3.73
C GLU A 411 11.19 24.72 3.56
N ASP A 412 10.27 25.12 2.71
CA ASP A 412 9.02 24.39 2.53
C ASP A 412 9.19 23.00 1.90
N GLY A 413 10.26 22.76 1.18
CA GLY A 413 10.47 21.51 0.44
C GLY A 413 9.63 21.47 -0.85
N ILE A 414 9.30 20.26 -1.28
CA ILE A 414 8.55 20.01 -2.51
C ILE A 414 7.20 19.40 -2.12
N GLN A 415 6.11 20.07 -2.47
CA GLN A 415 4.77 19.58 -2.18
C GLN A 415 4.41 18.44 -3.11
N VAL A 416 3.84 17.38 -2.56
CA VAL A 416 3.11 16.38 -3.33
C VAL A 416 1.81 17.05 -3.78
N ALA A 417 1.67 17.24 -5.08
CA ALA A 417 0.62 18.08 -5.63
C ALA A 417 -0.76 17.43 -5.45
N GLY A 418 -1.63 18.18 -4.83
CA GLY A 418 -3.06 18.15 -5.09
C GLY A 418 -3.94 17.10 -4.47
N GLY A 419 -3.53 16.36 -3.45
CA GLY A 419 -4.41 15.36 -2.85
C GLY A 419 -4.69 14.17 -3.79
N SER A 420 -5.54 13.24 -3.37
CA SER A 420 -5.81 11.98 -4.06
C SER A 420 -6.30 12.12 -5.52
N ALA A 421 -6.93 13.22 -5.88
CA ALA A 421 -7.43 13.46 -7.24
C ALA A 421 -6.34 13.57 -8.32
N LEU A 422 -5.11 13.88 -7.94
CA LEU A 422 -3.98 13.98 -8.87
C LEU A 422 -3.05 12.76 -8.79
N SER A 423 -3.10 12.00 -7.71
CA SER A 423 -2.38 10.75 -7.59
C SER A 423 -3.08 9.66 -8.39
N ARG A 424 -2.29 8.78 -9.03
CA ARG A 424 -2.83 7.71 -9.86
C ARG A 424 -2.30 6.36 -9.38
N GLN A 425 -3.22 5.43 -9.18
CA GLN A 425 -2.89 4.05 -8.90
C GLN A 425 -2.62 3.29 -10.19
N ALA A 426 -1.56 2.50 -10.21
CA ALA A 426 -1.25 1.50 -11.20
C ALA A 426 -1.39 0.09 -10.59
N SER A 427 -1.34 -0.97 -11.41
CA SER A 427 -1.44 -2.36 -10.92
C SER A 427 -0.33 -2.76 -9.95
N ASN A 428 0.83 -2.15 -10.06
CA ASN A 428 2.00 -2.41 -9.22
C ASN A 428 2.47 -1.20 -8.42
N GLY A 429 1.64 -0.19 -8.19
CA GLY A 429 2.03 0.93 -7.34
C GLY A 429 1.27 2.22 -7.55
N TRP A 430 1.92 3.32 -7.19
CA TRP A 430 1.34 4.65 -7.20
C TRP A 430 2.24 5.67 -7.89
N ILE A 431 1.61 6.64 -8.54
CA ILE A 431 2.24 7.80 -9.15
C ILE A 431 1.72 9.03 -8.41
N HIS A 432 2.62 9.79 -7.79
CA HIS A 432 2.30 11.03 -7.12
C HIS A 432 2.97 12.18 -7.85
N PRO A 433 2.21 13.11 -8.44
CA PRO A 433 2.77 14.32 -9.02
C PRO A 433 3.38 15.20 -7.92
N ILE A 434 4.46 15.88 -8.25
CA ILE A 434 5.12 16.85 -7.37
C ILE A 434 5.26 18.21 -8.06
N ASN A 435 5.25 19.28 -7.26
CA ASN A 435 5.21 20.66 -7.76
C ASN A 435 6.57 21.34 -7.90
N GLY A 436 7.66 20.59 -7.75
CA GLY A 436 9.02 21.12 -7.84
C GLY A 436 10.03 20.03 -8.19
N ILE A 437 11.25 20.43 -8.55
CA ILE A 437 12.31 19.51 -8.96
C ILE A 437 12.94 18.84 -7.74
N LEU A 438 12.69 17.54 -7.58
CA LEU A 438 13.21 16.74 -6.49
C LEU A 438 14.64 16.28 -6.79
N ARG A 439 15.59 16.63 -5.95
CA ARG A 439 17.01 16.27 -6.11
C ARG A 439 17.60 15.77 -4.81
N TYR A 440 18.49 14.78 -4.91
CA TYR A 440 19.36 14.45 -3.79
C TYR A 440 20.50 15.46 -3.75
N GLU A 441 20.45 16.38 -2.82
CA GLU A 441 21.37 17.49 -2.64
C GLU A 441 22.11 17.38 -1.32
N LYS A 442 23.27 18.00 -1.21
CA LYS A 442 24.09 18.04 0.01
C LYS A 442 23.29 18.44 1.27
N LYS A 443 22.29 19.30 1.13
CA LYS A 443 21.41 19.70 2.24
C LYS A 443 20.55 18.54 2.78
N VAL A 444 20.25 17.53 1.96
CA VAL A 444 19.41 16.41 2.41
C VAL A 444 20.09 15.63 3.53
N PRO A 445 21.28 15.05 3.38
CA PRO A 445 21.95 14.36 4.48
C PRO A 445 22.33 15.32 5.64
N ASN A 446 22.64 16.57 5.35
CA ASN A 446 23.15 17.48 6.37
C ASN A 446 22.05 18.15 7.22
N ASN A 447 20.90 18.48 6.60
CA ASN A 447 19.88 19.29 7.25
C ASN A 447 18.55 18.55 7.40
N VAL A 448 18.13 17.82 6.36
CA VAL A 448 16.81 17.16 6.33
C VAL A 448 16.81 15.89 7.18
N LEU A 449 17.89 15.11 7.09
CA LEU A 449 18.01 13.84 7.81
C LEU A 449 18.63 14.01 9.22
N ASN A 450 18.96 15.22 9.60
CA ASN A 450 19.55 15.54 10.92
C ASN A 450 18.50 15.86 12.00
N GLU A 451 17.33 15.29 11.86
CA GLU A 451 16.23 15.43 12.81
C GLU A 451 16.00 14.13 13.56
N ARG A 452 15.16 14.17 14.61
CA ARG A 452 14.75 12.97 15.33
C ARG A 452 14.02 12.03 14.36
N MET A 453 14.63 10.87 14.09
CA MET A 453 14.05 9.85 13.23
C MET A 453 13.25 8.86 14.04
N ARG A 454 12.06 8.50 13.53
CA ARG A 454 11.34 7.32 13.97
C ARG A 454 11.70 6.16 13.06
N PHE A 455 12.23 5.10 13.65
CA PHE A 455 12.46 3.86 12.93
C PHE A 455 11.47 2.81 13.42
N GLU A 456 10.85 2.14 12.52
CA GLU A 456 10.40 0.80 12.83
C GLU A 456 11.66 -0.06 12.95
N PHE A 457 11.84 -0.69 14.09
CA PHE A 457 13.04 -1.47 14.38
C PHE A 457 13.38 -2.47 13.27
N MET A 458 12.35 -3.11 12.68
CA MET A 458 12.50 -4.06 11.59
C MET A 458 13.00 -3.45 10.28
N SER A 459 12.83 -2.14 10.08
CA SER A 459 13.30 -1.45 8.87
C SER A 459 14.80 -1.17 8.87
N LEU A 460 15.46 -1.33 10.03
CA LEU A 460 16.92 -1.20 10.15
C LEU A 460 17.68 -2.40 9.60
N PHE A 461 17.00 -3.52 9.44
CA PHE A 461 17.60 -4.75 8.93
C PHE A 461 17.46 -4.84 7.43
N ASP A 462 18.41 -5.52 6.79
CA ASP A 462 18.22 -5.94 5.43
C ASP A 462 17.04 -6.93 5.35
N GLU A 463 16.54 -7.16 4.13
CA GLU A 463 15.40 -8.04 3.89
C GLU A 463 15.68 -9.47 4.40
N SER A 464 16.93 -9.90 4.29
CA SER A 464 17.43 -11.18 4.77
C SER A 464 17.22 -11.35 6.27
N MET A 465 17.71 -10.40 7.03
CA MET A 465 17.60 -10.40 8.48
C MET A 465 16.16 -10.30 8.96
N THR A 466 15.36 -9.41 8.33
CA THR A 466 13.96 -9.21 8.68
C THR A 466 13.15 -10.49 8.53
N ASN A 467 13.40 -11.24 7.46
CA ASN A 467 12.71 -12.49 7.22
C ASN A 467 13.18 -13.62 8.16
N GLN A 468 14.47 -13.69 8.47
CA GLN A 468 14.97 -14.62 9.48
C GLN A 468 14.30 -14.40 10.85
N ILE A 469 14.14 -13.16 11.26
CA ILE A 469 13.46 -12.81 12.52
C ILE A 469 11.99 -13.22 12.48
N ARG A 470 11.30 -12.97 11.37
CA ARG A 470 9.88 -13.34 11.20
C ARG A 470 9.67 -14.85 11.08
N GLY A 471 10.69 -15.59 10.63
CA GLY A 471 10.61 -17.03 10.43
C GLY A 471 10.70 -17.86 11.71
N TYR A 472 11.10 -17.30 12.85
CA TYR A 472 11.24 -18.02 14.10
C TYR A 472 10.05 -17.86 15.03
N SER A 473 9.51 -18.95 15.52
CA SER A 473 8.55 -18.90 16.62
C SER A 473 9.21 -18.46 17.92
N TYR A 474 8.42 -17.93 18.84
CA TYR A 474 8.91 -17.51 20.16
C TYR A 474 9.64 -18.63 20.91
N GLN A 475 9.14 -19.85 20.83
CA GLN A 475 9.77 -21.02 21.49
C GLN A 475 11.11 -21.38 20.87
N GLU A 476 11.23 -21.28 19.55
CA GLU A 476 12.49 -21.55 18.85
C GLU A 476 13.57 -20.52 19.17
N LEU A 477 13.20 -19.24 19.23
CA LEU A 477 14.11 -18.19 19.67
C LEU A 477 14.56 -18.40 21.11
N SER A 478 13.64 -18.75 21.99
CA SER A 478 13.91 -19.00 23.40
C SER A 478 14.82 -20.22 23.62
N SER A 479 14.56 -21.35 22.95
CA SER A 479 15.36 -22.56 23.07
C SER A 479 16.73 -22.42 22.43
N ARG A 480 16.83 -21.76 21.30
CA ARG A 480 18.08 -21.63 20.52
C ARG A 480 19.10 -20.70 21.20
N TYR A 481 18.64 -19.69 21.93
CA TYR A 481 19.50 -18.68 22.57
C TYR A 481 19.56 -18.80 24.09
N GLY A 482 19.04 -19.88 24.66
CA GLY A 482 19.16 -20.18 26.09
C GLY A 482 18.44 -19.19 27.01
N ARG A 483 17.47 -18.45 26.49
CA ARG A 483 16.71 -17.49 27.30
C ARG A 483 15.37 -18.05 27.69
N ASN A 484 15.21 -18.30 28.97
CA ASN A 484 13.94 -18.73 29.57
C ASN A 484 13.02 -17.60 30.01
N ASP A 485 13.38 -16.35 29.72
CA ASP A 485 12.57 -15.21 30.11
C ASP A 485 11.45 -15.01 29.07
N ARG A 486 10.25 -14.86 29.58
CA ARG A 486 9.01 -14.66 28.81
C ARG A 486 8.92 -13.28 28.13
N LYS A 487 10.02 -12.60 27.96
CA LYS A 487 10.04 -11.29 27.31
C LYS A 487 9.95 -11.48 25.80
N ILE A 488 8.92 -10.92 25.25
CA ILE A 488 8.69 -10.83 23.80
C ILE A 488 9.95 -10.26 23.15
N GLY A 489 10.53 -11.01 22.21
CA GLY A 489 11.48 -10.49 21.27
C GLY A 489 12.92 -10.36 21.76
N ALA A 490 13.55 -11.48 22.15
CA ALA A 490 15.00 -11.53 22.07
C ALA A 490 15.38 -11.60 20.58
N ILE A 491 15.52 -10.45 19.97
CA ILE A 491 16.01 -10.35 18.60
C ILE A 491 17.52 -10.48 18.69
N ARG A 492 18.10 -11.48 18.02
CA ARG A 492 19.54 -11.56 17.86
C ARG A 492 19.94 -10.69 16.69
N ILE A 493 20.69 -9.67 17.00
CA ILE A 493 21.41 -8.88 16.01
C ILE A 493 22.73 -9.58 15.76
N PRO A 494 23.14 -9.86 14.52
CA PRO A 494 24.46 -10.44 14.23
C PRO A 494 25.57 -9.60 14.82
N GLU A 495 26.60 -10.28 15.28
CA GLU A 495 27.83 -9.64 15.71
C GLU A 495 28.37 -8.76 14.56
N GLY A 496 28.71 -7.52 14.87
CA GLY A 496 29.19 -6.57 13.88
C GLY A 496 28.12 -5.75 13.14
N TYR A 497 26.84 -6.06 13.28
CA TYR A 497 25.79 -5.31 12.55
C TYR A 497 25.65 -3.86 13.02
N PHE A 498 26.02 -3.57 14.27
CA PHE A 498 25.95 -2.25 14.87
C PHE A 498 27.31 -1.70 15.29
N GLU A 499 28.41 -2.21 14.77
CA GLU A 499 29.75 -1.73 15.14
C GLU A 499 29.93 -0.21 14.95
N ASN A 500 29.15 0.35 14.01
CA ASN A 500 29.17 1.80 13.73
C ASN A 500 27.90 2.53 14.20
N MET A 501 27.04 1.86 14.94
CA MET A 501 25.78 2.44 15.39
C MET A 501 25.89 2.93 16.84
N VAL A 502 25.87 4.23 17.05
CA VAL A 502 25.78 4.84 18.38
C VAL A 502 24.31 4.92 18.76
N ILE A 503 23.87 4.03 19.64
CA ILE A 503 22.54 4.13 20.24
C ILE A 503 22.66 5.05 21.44
N TYR A 504 22.15 6.25 21.35
CA TYR A 504 21.95 7.11 22.49
C TYR A 504 20.72 6.60 23.26
N ASN A 505 20.95 5.96 24.41
CA ASN A 505 19.92 5.87 25.41
C ASN A 505 19.63 7.31 25.86
N GLY A 506 18.42 7.78 25.57
CA GLY A 506 18.01 9.09 26.05
C GLY A 506 17.85 9.04 27.58
N GLU A 507 18.87 9.41 28.29
CA GLU A 507 18.81 10.03 29.61
C GLU A 507 18.89 11.54 29.43
#